data_9b4bf7bea3b1a9de7b5cae4dc28e5cce
#
_entry.id   9b4bf7bea3b1a9de7b5cae4dc28e5cce
#
_cell.length_a   1.000
_cell.length_b   1.000
_cell.length_c   1.000
_cell.angle_alpha   90.00
_cell.angle_beta   90.00
_cell.angle_gamma   90.00
#
_symmetry.space_group_name_H-M   'P 1'
#
loop_
_entity.id
_entity.type
_entity.pdbx_description
1 polymer ?
#
loop_
_entity_poly.entity_id
_entity_poly.type
_entity_poly.pdbx_seq_one_letter_code
_entity_poly.pdbx_strand_id
1 'polypeptide(L)'
;MKSPSPPNKTLTPLSAKVVQSLRQSLIAWFKANGRSLPWRETRQPYAVWLSEIMLQQTQVNTVVDYYHRFLARFPSIVSLADAPQADVLKQWEGLGYYSRARNLHKAAQLIRDRHHGVFPTQFDDIVALPGIGQSTAGAIATFALMQPRPILDGNVKRVLARLMAIDAPIQEATTAKIMWPLSARLLPDDPEAAWQFNQALMELGATCCTLKNPDCSRCPWQKTCQAYARNLQGELPVSVKRKPVPHHDIGVAVLWKDETRQQCLIALRPQDGLLGGLWEFPGGKREADETLPACVAREIMEEIGIEIAVGAKLTEIKHAYTHFKVTLHVYDCLYVSGIPQPKASQALQWVTLDEMSAYAFPKANNRIIDLLKSNPAMQLTLC
;
A
#
# COMPACT_ATOMS: atom_id res chain seq x y z
N MET A 1 -13.08 -14.87 31.23
CA MET A 1 -13.09 -13.96 30.08
C MET A 1 -13.91 -12.73 30.44
N LYS A 2 -13.28 -11.58 30.68
CA LYS A 2 -14.01 -10.33 30.95
C LYS A 2 -14.61 -9.85 29.63
N SER A 3 -15.93 -9.72 29.56
CA SER A 3 -16.64 -9.05 28.46
C SER A 3 -16.09 -7.61 28.29
N PRO A 4 -15.92 -7.13 27.06
CA PRO A 4 -15.49 -5.76 26.85
C PRO A 4 -16.57 -4.81 27.39
N SER A 5 -16.18 -3.93 28.31
CA SER A 5 -17.03 -2.86 28.79
C SER A 5 -17.47 -1.96 27.62
N PRO A 6 -18.70 -1.45 27.62
CA PRO A 6 -19.18 -0.59 26.56
C PRO A 6 -18.30 0.67 26.48
N PRO A 7 -17.99 1.18 25.25
CA PRO A 7 -17.17 2.35 25.05
C PRO A 7 -17.99 3.61 25.35
N ASN A 8 -18.07 4.01 26.61
CA ASN A 8 -18.72 5.25 27.01
C ASN A 8 -17.97 5.95 28.14
N LYS A 9 -16.66 6.16 27.97
CA LYS A 9 -15.97 7.19 28.75
C LYS A 9 -15.81 8.41 27.85
N THR A 10 -16.67 9.40 28.04
CA THR A 10 -16.44 10.77 27.55
C THR A 10 -15.01 11.16 27.95
N LEU A 11 -14.14 11.40 26.95
CA LEU A 11 -12.79 11.86 27.22
C LEU A 11 -12.87 13.16 28.04
N THR A 12 -12.13 13.24 29.14
CA THR A 12 -12.01 14.50 29.87
C THR A 12 -11.42 15.55 28.92
N PRO A 13 -12.10 16.65 28.64
CA PRO A 13 -11.63 17.64 27.71
C PRO A 13 -10.31 18.24 28.17
N LEU A 14 -9.32 18.31 27.27
CA LEU A 14 -8.08 19.03 27.51
C LEU A 14 -8.39 20.53 27.73
N SER A 15 -7.80 21.18 28.75
CA SER A 15 -7.94 22.63 28.89
C SER A 15 -7.21 23.38 27.79
N ALA A 16 -7.60 24.61 27.50
CA ALA A 16 -6.94 25.45 26.47
C ALA A 16 -5.44 25.59 26.74
N LYS A 17 -5.03 25.76 28.01
CA LYS A 17 -3.61 25.82 28.41
C LYS A 17 -2.85 24.55 28.08
N VAL A 18 -3.43 23.38 28.31
CA VAL A 18 -2.82 22.07 27.96
C VAL A 18 -2.71 21.92 26.46
N VAL A 19 -3.75 22.25 25.69
CA VAL A 19 -3.73 22.21 24.22
C VAL A 19 -2.60 23.09 23.68
N GLN A 20 -2.47 24.31 24.15
CA GLN A 20 -1.41 25.22 23.73
C GLN A 20 0.00 24.69 24.06
N SER A 21 0.18 24.11 25.23
CA SER A 21 1.45 23.48 25.62
C SER A 21 1.80 22.29 24.74
N LEU A 22 0.82 21.44 24.40
CA LEU A 22 0.99 20.31 23.49
C LEU A 22 1.39 20.76 22.08
N ARG A 23 0.74 21.82 21.56
CA ARG A 23 1.08 22.40 20.25
C ARG A 23 2.52 22.89 20.21
N GLN A 24 2.89 23.71 21.17
CA GLN A 24 4.22 24.33 21.23
C GLN A 24 5.34 23.29 21.40
N SER A 25 5.17 22.36 22.35
CA SER A 25 6.18 21.33 22.60
C SER A 25 6.39 20.39 21.41
N LEU A 26 5.30 20.04 20.69
CA LEU A 26 5.38 19.16 19.52
C LEU A 26 6.06 19.86 18.33
N ILE A 27 5.70 21.10 18.06
CA ILE A 27 6.32 21.89 16.97
C ILE A 27 7.80 22.13 17.26
N ALA A 28 8.17 22.47 18.51
CA ALA A 28 9.57 22.65 18.91
C ALA A 28 10.37 21.33 18.76
N TRP A 29 9.78 20.21 19.17
CA TRP A 29 10.39 18.89 18.99
C TRP A 29 10.61 18.56 17.50
N PHE A 30 9.64 18.83 16.66
CA PHE A 30 9.72 18.57 15.22
C PHE A 30 10.83 19.39 14.55
N LYS A 31 10.96 20.66 14.90
CA LYS A 31 12.05 21.51 14.40
C LYS A 31 13.45 20.96 14.71
N ALA A 32 13.58 20.29 15.85
CA ALA A 32 14.85 19.69 16.30
C ALA A 32 15.08 18.26 15.79
N ASN A 33 14.04 17.48 15.55
CA ASN A 33 14.12 16.04 15.30
C ASN A 33 13.45 15.56 13.99
N GLY A 34 12.79 16.44 13.27
CA GLY A 34 12.09 16.10 12.03
C GLY A 34 13.08 15.68 10.93
N ARG A 35 12.78 14.59 10.24
CA ARG A 35 13.58 14.14 9.09
C ARG A 35 13.39 15.08 7.91
N SER A 36 14.47 15.36 7.16
CA SER A 36 14.35 15.97 5.83
C SER A 36 13.79 14.93 4.86
N LEU A 37 12.70 15.27 4.18
CA LEU A 37 12.01 14.39 3.23
C LEU A 37 11.63 15.19 1.99
N PRO A 38 11.83 14.67 0.77
CA PRO A 38 11.65 15.45 -0.48
C PRO A 38 10.27 16.11 -0.60
N TRP A 39 9.22 15.44 -0.16
CA TRP A 39 7.85 15.97 -0.20
C TRP A 39 7.54 17.02 0.88
N ARG A 40 8.45 17.27 1.82
CA ARG A 40 8.37 18.36 2.80
C ARG A 40 9.02 19.66 2.32
N GLU A 41 9.86 19.58 1.28
CA GLU A 41 10.57 20.69 0.68
C GLU A 41 9.72 21.41 -0.38
N THR A 42 8.59 20.85 -0.73
CA THR A 42 7.67 21.39 -1.73
C THR A 42 6.25 21.54 -1.18
N ARG A 43 5.52 22.50 -1.72
CA ARG A 43 4.07 22.66 -1.50
C ARG A 43 3.28 22.45 -2.79
N GLN A 44 3.90 21.85 -3.80
CA GLN A 44 3.21 21.51 -5.05
C GLN A 44 2.16 20.43 -4.78
N PRO A 45 0.86 20.70 -5.06
CA PRO A 45 -0.23 19.78 -4.71
C PRO A 45 -0.05 18.38 -5.29
N TYR A 46 0.42 18.25 -6.52
CA TYR A 46 0.68 16.97 -7.16
C TYR A 46 1.76 16.16 -6.43
N ALA A 47 2.86 16.79 -6.10
CA ALA A 47 3.99 16.16 -5.44
C ALA A 47 3.62 15.70 -4.00
N VAL A 48 2.90 16.55 -3.25
CA VAL A 48 2.38 16.21 -1.92
C VAL A 48 1.35 15.08 -2.01
N TRP A 49 0.40 15.16 -2.92
CA TRP A 49 -0.60 14.10 -3.14
C TRP A 49 0.06 12.77 -3.46
N LEU A 50 1.02 12.74 -4.38
CA LEU A 50 1.76 11.54 -4.74
C LEU A 50 2.42 10.90 -3.51
N SER A 51 3.13 11.70 -2.71
CA SER A 51 3.80 11.20 -1.50
C SER A 51 2.81 10.64 -0.48
N GLU A 52 1.67 11.31 -0.25
CA GLU A 52 0.64 10.84 0.68
C GLU A 52 0.04 9.49 0.25
N ILE A 53 -0.16 9.28 -1.06
CA ILE A 53 -0.63 7.99 -1.58
C ILE A 53 0.47 6.91 -1.48
N MET A 54 1.73 7.24 -1.79
CA MET A 54 2.84 6.28 -1.70
C MET A 54 3.11 5.85 -0.25
N LEU A 55 2.96 6.75 0.70
CA LEU A 55 3.18 6.50 2.14
C LEU A 55 2.08 5.68 2.81
N GLN A 56 0.92 5.49 2.17
CA GLN A 56 -0.11 4.60 2.70
C GLN A 56 0.44 3.18 2.83
N GLN A 57 0.64 2.69 4.08
CA GLN A 57 1.13 1.36 4.39
C GLN A 57 2.53 1.01 3.81
N THR A 58 3.33 2.02 3.44
CA THR A 58 4.69 1.84 2.94
C THR A 58 5.66 2.66 3.80
N GLN A 59 6.85 2.10 4.06
CA GLN A 59 7.87 2.77 4.85
C GLN A 59 8.53 3.92 4.07
N VAL A 60 8.86 5.00 4.77
CA VAL A 60 9.47 6.22 4.20
C VAL A 60 10.70 5.92 3.35
N ASN A 61 11.64 5.12 3.85
CA ASN A 61 12.88 4.79 3.14
C ASN A 61 12.63 4.12 1.78
N THR A 62 11.57 3.32 1.68
CA THR A 62 11.18 2.71 0.41
C THR A 62 10.57 3.75 -0.54
N VAL A 63 9.83 4.72 -0.02
CA VAL A 63 9.08 5.69 -0.85
C VAL A 63 9.99 6.70 -1.54
N VAL A 64 11.13 7.10 -0.94
CA VAL A 64 11.99 8.17 -1.47
C VAL A 64 12.38 7.93 -2.93
N ASP A 65 12.94 6.75 -3.24
CA ASP A 65 13.40 6.43 -4.59
C ASP A 65 12.24 6.32 -5.59
N TYR A 66 11.11 5.75 -5.15
CA TYR A 66 9.90 5.65 -5.97
C TYR A 66 9.30 7.02 -6.28
N TYR A 67 9.30 7.92 -5.31
CA TYR A 67 8.79 9.27 -5.46
C TYR A 67 9.57 10.06 -6.53
N HIS A 68 10.90 10.04 -6.48
CA HIS A 68 11.72 10.71 -7.47
C HIS A 68 11.56 10.11 -8.87
N ARG A 69 11.61 8.78 -8.98
CA ARG A 69 11.43 8.08 -10.24
C ARG A 69 10.05 8.32 -10.87
N PHE A 70 9.01 8.33 -10.06
CA PHE A 70 7.64 8.55 -10.52
C PHE A 70 7.44 9.99 -11.02
N LEU A 71 7.93 10.99 -10.29
CA LEU A 71 7.88 12.39 -10.72
C LEU A 71 8.74 12.65 -11.97
N ALA A 72 9.87 11.99 -12.11
CA ALA A 72 10.69 12.09 -13.33
C ALA A 72 9.94 11.53 -14.56
N ARG A 73 9.19 10.42 -14.40
CA ARG A 73 8.42 9.79 -15.48
C ARG A 73 7.11 10.54 -15.77
N PHE A 74 6.44 11.03 -14.72
CA PHE A 74 5.16 11.73 -14.78
C PHE A 74 5.26 13.07 -14.04
N PRO A 75 5.83 14.12 -14.67
CA PRO A 75 6.14 15.38 -13.99
C PRO A 75 4.89 16.23 -13.69
N SER A 76 3.72 15.88 -14.22
CA SER A 76 2.47 16.61 -14.02
C SER A 76 1.28 15.66 -13.88
N ILE A 77 0.15 16.17 -13.35
CA ILE A 77 -1.11 15.45 -13.29
C ILE A 77 -1.56 15.03 -14.70
N VAL A 78 -1.40 15.90 -15.69
CA VAL A 78 -1.79 15.63 -17.07
C VAL A 78 -0.93 14.51 -17.65
N SER A 79 0.39 14.56 -17.48
CA SER A 79 1.27 13.48 -17.97
C SER A 79 0.99 12.14 -17.31
N LEU A 80 0.56 12.14 -16.04
CA LEU A 80 0.09 10.92 -15.37
C LEU A 80 -1.26 10.46 -15.92
N ALA A 81 -2.20 11.37 -16.13
CA ALA A 81 -3.54 11.06 -16.61
C ALA A 81 -3.54 10.48 -18.04
N ASP A 82 -2.66 10.99 -18.90
CA ASP A 82 -2.53 10.58 -20.30
C ASP A 82 -1.72 9.31 -20.52
N ALA A 83 -0.96 8.88 -19.48
CA ALA A 83 -0.15 7.69 -19.56
C ALA A 83 -1.01 6.41 -19.65
N PRO A 84 -0.56 5.37 -20.36
CA PRO A 84 -1.16 4.05 -20.26
C PRO A 84 -1.10 3.54 -18.81
N GLN A 85 -2.17 2.89 -18.32
CA GLN A 85 -2.19 2.35 -16.96
C GLN A 85 -1.06 1.34 -16.72
N ALA A 86 -0.65 0.60 -17.74
CA ALA A 86 0.47 -0.33 -17.67
C ALA A 86 1.77 0.37 -17.27
N ASP A 87 2.06 1.56 -17.82
CA ASP A 87 3.23 2.37 -17.48
C ASP A 87 3.19 2.84 -16.02
N VAL A 88 2.00 3.27 -15.57
CA VAL A 88 1.79 3.69 -14.16
C VAL A 88 2.04 2.53 -13.21
N LEU A 89 1.50 1.35 -13.51
CA LEU A 89 1.71 0.13 -12.72
C LEU A 89 3.17 -0.32 -12.76
N LYS A 90 3.85 -0.16 -13.91
CA LYS A 90 5.29 -0.47 -14.03
C LYS A 90 6.15 0.44 -13.14
N GLN A 91 5.87 1.75 -13.10
CA GLN A 91 6.56 2.67 -12.19
C GLN A 91 6.25 2.42 -10.71
N TRP A 92 5.14 1.76 -10.41
CA TRP A 92 4.72 1.39 -9.05
C TRP A 92 5.20 0.01 -8.61
N GLU A 93 5.79 -0.76 -9.52
CA GLU A 93 6.19 -2.14 -9.28
C GLU A 93 7.11 -2.27 -8.06
N GLY A 94 6.74 -3.18 -7.13
CA GLY A 94 7.46 -3.40 -5.87
C GLY A 94 6.95 -2.63 -4.66
N LEU A 95 6.23 -1.49 -4.82
CA LEU A 95 5.62 -0.76 -3.69
C LEU A 95 4.47 -1.52 -3.03
N GLY A 96 3.81 -2.44 -3.76
CA GLY A 96 2.64 -3.16 -3.28
C GLY A 96 1.36 -2.32 -3.24
N TYR A 97 0.23 -2.95 -2.83
CA TYR A 97 -1.08 -2.29 -2.78
C TYR A 97 -1.41 -1.52 -4.08
N TYR A 98 -1.34 -2.20 -5.21
CA TYR A 98 -1.45 -1.63 -6.56
C TYR A 98 -2.79 -0.91 -6.83
N SER A 99 -3.83 -1.17 -6.02
CA SER A 99 -5.06 -0.37 -6.05
C SER A 99 -4.81 1.12 -5.80
N ARG A 100 -3.74 1.47 -5.06
CA ARG A 100 -3.34 2.88 -4.87
C ARG A 100 -2.89 3.50 -6.18
N ALA A 101 -2.06 2.81 -6.95
CA ALA A 101 -1.60 3.28 -8.26
C ALA A 101 -2.77 3.43 -9.24
N ARG A 102 -3.68 2.44 -9.29
CA ARG A 102 -4.89 2.54 -10.13
C ARG A 102 -5.79 3.70 -9.71
N ASN A 103 -6.01 3.89 -8.41
CA ASN A 103 -6.79 5.01 -7.90
C ASN A 103 -6.11 6.36 -8.16
N LEU A 104 -4.79 6.45 -7.98
CA LEU A 104 -4.00 7.64 -8.30
C LEU A 104 -4.15 8.01 -9.78
N HIS A 105 -4.06 7.03 -10.68
CA HIS A 105 -4.24 7.22 -12.11
C HIS A 105 -5.67 7.67 -12.46
N LYS A 106 -6.71 6.99 -11.93
CA LYS A 106 -8.12 7.40 -12.09
C LYS A 106 -8.37 8.82 -11.56
N ALA A 107 -7.78 9.16 -10.41
CA ALA A 107 -7.91 10.50 -9.86
C ALA A 107 -7.23 11.55 -10.74
N ALA A 108 -6.05 11.25 -11.31
CA ALA A 108 -5.38 12.13 -12.26
C ALA A 108 -6.24 12.38 -13.50
N GLN A 109 -6.88 11.34 -14.05
CA GLN A 109 -7.84 11.47 -15.17
C GLN A 109 -9.02 12.35 -14.80
N LEU A 110 -9.63 12.15 -13.62
CA LEU A 110 -10.71 13.02 -13.15
C LEU A 110 -10.29 14.48 -12.99
N ILE A 111 -9.07 14.72 -12.46
CA ILE A 111 -8.52 16.08 -12.33
C ILE A 111 -8.30 16.71 -13.71
N ARG A 112 -7.73 15.96 -14.66
CA ARG A 112 -7.57 16.44 -16.04
C ARG A 112 -8.92 16.83 -16.65
N ASP A 113 -9.92 15.95 -16.54
CA ASP A 113 -11.20 16.07 -17.27
C ASP A 113 -12.15 17.09 -16.61
N ARG A 114 -12.18 17.17 -15.26
CA ARG A 114 -13.13 18.01 -14.51
C ARG A 114 -12.53 19.29 -13.94
N HIS A 115 -11.21 19.31 -13.72
CA HIS A 115 -10.48 20.43 -13.12
C HIS A 115 -9.38 20.97 -14.03
N HIS A 116 -9.43 20.66 -15.34
CA HIS A 116 -8.49 21.18 -16.37
C HIS A 116 -7.02 20.92 -16.01
N GLY A 117 -6.73 19.80 -15.37
CA GLY A 117 -5.36 19.43 -14.94
C GLY A 117 -4.85 20.14 -13.70
N VAL A 118 -5.64 21.02 -13.09
CA VAL A 118 -5.31 21.74 -11.85
C VAL A 118 -5.86 20.97 -10.65
N PHE A 119 -5.04 20.72 -9.64
CA PHE A 119 -5.48 20.01 -8.43
C PHE A 119 -6.58 20.80 -7.72
N PRO A 120 -7.72 20.19 -7.33
CA PRO A 120 -8.83 20.87 -6.69
C PRO A 120 -8.44 21.46 -5.33
N THR A 121 -8.98 22.64 -5.01
CA THR A 121 -8.71 23.35 -3.76
C THR A 121 -9.83 23.24 -2.73
N GLN A 122 -11.03 22.84 -3.16
CA GLN A 122 -12.15 22.60 -2.24
C GLN A 122 -11.99 21.23 -1.57
N PHE A 123 -12.16 21.19 -0.25
CA PHE A 123 -11.92 19.98 0.53
C PHE A 123 -12.79 18.79 0.09
N ASP A 124 -14.06 19.05 -0.21
CA ASP A 124 -15.01 18.01 -0.64
C ASP A 124 -14.64 17.43 -2.01
N ASP A 125 -14.13 18.26 -2.93
CA ASP A 125 -13.62 17.79 -4.21
C ASP A 125 -12.38 16.90 -4.04
N ILE A 126 -11.50 17.23 -3.08
CA ILE A 126 -10.32 16.41 -2.76
C ILE A 126 -10.73 15.06 -2.18
N VAL A 127 -11.69 15.04 -1.25
CA VAL A 127 -12.20 13.80 -0.65
C VAL A 127 -12.91 12.91 -1.67
N ALA A 128 -13.55 13.51 -2.68
CA ALA A 128 -14.24 12.77 -3.74
C ALA A 128 -13.30 12.05 -4.72
N LEU A 129 -11.99 12.37 -4.72
CA LEU A 129 -11.03 11.72 -5.60
C LEU A 129 -10.80 10.25 -5.20
N PRO A 130 -10.70 9.33 -6.16
CA PRO A 130 -10.40 7.92 -5.91
C PRO A 130 -9.15 7.72 -5.06
N GLY A 131 -9.27 6.91 -4.00
CA GLY A 131 -8.15 6.57 -3.11
C GLY A 131 -7.81 7.61 -2.06
N ILE A 132 -8.55 8.72 -1.99
CA ILE A 132 -8.37 9.78 -1.00
C ILE A 132 -9.48 9.72 0.05
N GLY A 133 -9.12 9.34 1.27
CA GLY A 133 -10.01 9.42 2.42
C GLY A 133 -9.83 10.75 3.18
N GLN A 134 -10.71 11.01 4.14
CA GLN A 134 -10.72 12.25 4.94
C GLN A 134 -9.34 12.62 5.52
N SER A 135 -8.58 11.64 6.03
CA SER A 135 -7.25 11.89 6.60
C SER A 135 -6.22 12.30 5.55
N THR A 136 -6.21 11.60 4.41
CA THR A 136 -5.32 11.93 3.28
C THR A 136 -5.69 13.29 2.69
N ALA A 137 -6.98 13.60 2.52
CA ALA A 137 -7.44 14.91 2.09
C ALA A 137 -7.02 16.02 3.07
N GLY A 138 -7.11 15.77 4.38
CA GLY A 138 -6.66 16.69 5.41
C GLY A 138 -5.16 16.97 5.35
N ALA A 139 -4.36 15.93 5.09
CA ALA A 139 -2.91 16.06 4.89
C ALA A 139 -2.60 16.90 3.64
N ILE A 140 -3.19 16.58 2.49
CA ILE A 140 -2.98 17.34 1.25
C ILE A 140 -3.42 18.80 1.41
N ALA A 141 -4.61 19.05 1.95
CA ALA A 141 -5.13 20.39 2.16
C ALA A 141 -4.20 21.23 3.07
N THR A 142 -3.70 20.62 4.15
CA THR A 142 -2.77 21.30 5.06
C THR A 142 -1.39 21.50 4.46
N PHE A 143 -0.82 20.47 3.80
CA PHE A 143 0.57 20.50 3.36
C PHE A 143 0.78 21.23 2.04
N ALA A 144 -0.16 21.15 1.13
CA ALA A 144 -0.05 21.75 -0.18
C ALA A 144 -0.84 23.06 -0.33
N LEU A 145 -2.01 23.16 0.28
CA LEU A 145 -2.94 24.28 0.09
C LEU A 145 -2.97 25.27 1.27
N MET A 146 -2.19 24.97 2.32
CA MET A 146 -2.15 25.79 3.56
C MET A 146 -3.52 25.99 4.20
N GLN A 147 -4.39 24.99 4.07
CA GLN A 147 -5.71 24.95 4.70
C GLN A 147 -5.67 24.06 5.94
N PRO A 148 -5.75 24.60 7.17
CA PRO A 148 -5.73 23.79 8.38
C PRO A 148 -6.84 22.75 8.40
N ARG A 149 -6.48 21.48 8.31
CA ARG A 149 -7.41 20.35 8.38
C ARG A 149 -6.83 19.26 9.28
N PRO A 150 -7.64 18.66 10.17
CA PRO A 150 -7.18 17.58 11.03
C PRO A 150 -6.85 16.33 10.20
N ILE A 151 -5.92 15.55 10.72
CA ILE A 151 -5.51 14.25 10.17
C ILE A 151 -5.73 13.15 11.21
N LEU A 152 -6.02 11.92 10.74
CA LEU A 152 -6.23 10.78 11.63
C LEU A 152 -5.82 9.47 10.93
N ASP A 153 -4.54 9.35 10.59
CA ASP A 153 -3.96 8.11 10.07
C ASP A 153 -3.63 7.11 11.18
N GLY A 154 -3.06 5.97 10.86
CA GLY A 154 -2.71 4.94 11.84
C GLY A 154 -1.69 5.40 12.90
N ASN A 155 -0.77 6.28 12.54
CA ASN A 155 0.22 6.85 13.45
C ASN A 155 -0.45 7.83 14.42
N VAL A 156 -1.24 8.74 13.88
CA VAL A 156 -1.99 9.74 14.67
C VAL A 156 -2.96 9.05 15.62
N LYS A 157 -3.72 8.07 15.16
CA LYS A 157 -4.61 7.26 16.03
C LYS A 157 -3.86 6.66 17.20
N ARG A 158 -2.69 6.08 16.97
CA ARG A 158 -1.84 5.49 18.03
C ARG A 158 -1.36 6.54 19.03
N VAL A 159 -0.89 7.68 18.54
CA VAL A 159 -0.42 8.78 19.39
C VAL A 159 -1.56 9.31 20.26
N LEU A 160 -2.73 9.60 19.67
CA LEU A 160 -3.89 10.12 20.39
C LEU A 160 -4.48 9.08 21.38
N ALA A 161 -4.48 7.79 20.99
CA ALA A 161 -4.90 6.72 21.90
C ALA A 161 -4.04 6.67 23.17
N ARG A 162 -2.73 6.83 23.03
CA ARG A 162 -1.83 6.87 24.17
C ARG A 162 -1.93 8.17 24.94
N LEU A 163 -2.00 9.30 24.27
CA LEU A 163 -2.13 10.61 24.92
C LEU A 163 -3.33 10.64 25.89
N MET A 164 -4.47 10.10 25.47
CA MET A 164 -5.71 10.11 26.24
C MET A 164 -6.06 8.78 26.90
N ALA A 165 -5.16 7.77 26.87
CA ALA A 165 -5.39 6.40 27.35
C ALA A 165 -6.72 5.80 26.84
N ILE A 166 -6.98 5.91 25.52
CA ILE A 166 -8.20 5.35 24.90
C ILE A 166 -8.04 3.83 24.84
N ASP A 167 -8.89 3.13 25.58
CA ASP A 167 -8.90 1.67 25.76
C ASP A 167 -9.83 0.93 24.79
N ALA A 168 -10.26 1.59 23.71
CA ALA A 168 -11.05 1.02 22.62
C ALA A 168 -10.21 0.76 21.38
N PRO A 169 -10.59 -0.24 20.54
CA PRO A 169 -9.86 -0.55 19.31
C PRO A 169 -9.85 0.64 18.35
N ILE A 170 -8.65 1.06 17.94
CA ILE A 170 -8.48 2.25 17.07
C ILE A 170 -8.95 2.05 15.63
N GLN A 171 -9.27 0.81 15.24
CA GLN A 171 -9.81 0.47 13.93
C GLN A 171 -11.33 0.69 13.84
N GLU A 172 -12.01 0.76 14.98
CA GLU A 172 -13.47 0.92 15.01
C GLU A 172 -13.91 2.35 14.65
N ALA A 173 -15.02 2.43 13.91
CA ALA A 173 -15.60 3.71 13.52
C ALA A 173 -16.08 4.54 14.74
N THR A 174 -16.55 3.86 15.78
CA THR A 174 -16.93 4.47 17.06
C THR A 174 -15.76 5.17 17.74
N THR A 175 -14.58 4.54 17.75
CA THR A 175 -13.35 5.13 18.29
C THR A 175 -12.89 6.31 17.43
N ALA A 176 -12.99 6.20 16.11
CA ALA A 176 -12.64 7.29 15.20
C ALA A 176 -13.53 8.53 15.42
N LYS A 177 -14.82 8.37 15.72
CA LYS A 177 -15.74 9.49 16.06
C LYS A 177 -15.30 10.28 17.29
N ILE A 178 -14.58 9.64 18.22
CA ILE A 178 -14.02 10.31 19.41
C ILE A 178 -12.68 10.99 19.07
N MET A 179 -11.88 10.37 18.20
CA MET A 179 -10.53 10.85 17.87
C MET A 179 -10.53 12.04 16.90
N TRP A 180 -11.48 12.13 15.97
CA TRP A 180 -11.55 13.25 15.02
C TRP A 180 -11.71 14.60 15.71
N PRO A 181 -12.66 14.80 16.66
CA PRO A 181 -12.77 16.05 17.42
C PRO A 181 -11.52 16.36 18.24
N LEU A 182 -10.84 15.34 18.76
CA LEU A 182 -9.57 15.52 19.49
C LEU A 182 -8.46 16.00 18.55
N SER A 183 -8.33 15.39 17.37
CA SER A 183 -7.35 15.83 16.37
C SER A 183 -7.63 17.27 15.92
N ALA A 184 -8.90 17.61 15.66
CA ALA A 184 -9.31 18.97 15.31
C ALA A 184 -9.00 19.98 16.42
N ARG A 185 -9.28 19.63 17.68
CA ARG A 185 -8.99 20.51 18.83
C ARG A 185 -7.51 20.78 19.03
N LEU A 186 -6.65 19.82 18.72
CA LEU A 186 -5.19 19.94 18.84
C LEU A 186 -4.58 20.75 17.68
N LEU A 187 -5.22 20.80 16.52
CA LEU A 187 -4.70 21.50 15.35
C LEU A 187 -4.69 23.02 15.58
N PRO A 188 -3.58 23.74 15.33
CA PRO A 188 -3.57 25.20 15.29
C PRO A 188 -4.44 25.76 14.16
N ASP A 189 -4.97 26.99 14.36
CA ASP A 189 -5.74 27.69 13.33
C ASP A 189 -4.83 28.39 12.30
N ASP A 190 -3.64 28.81 12.72
CA ASP A 190 -2.64 29.40 11.82
C ASP A 190 -2.12 28.36 10.81
N PRO A 191 -2.15 28.66 9.50
CA PRO A 191 -1.80 27.68 8.46
C PRO A 191 -0.38 27.12 8.58
N GLU A 192 0.60 27.95 8.90
CA GLU A 192 1.99 27.51 9.03
C GLU A 192 2.21 26.64 10.28
N ALA A 193 1.60 27.05 11.39
CA ALA A 193 1.61 26.25 12.61
C ALA A 193 0.86 24.91 12.43
N ALA A 194 -0.25 24.90 11.68
CA ALA A 194 -0.99 23.69 11.35
C ALA A 194 -0.17 22.73 10.47
N TRP A 195 0.53 23.26 9.48
CA TRP A 195 1.48 22.51 8.65
C TRP A 195 2.55 21.83 9.52
N GLN A 196 3.23 22.62 10.37
CA GLN A 196 4.27 22.12 11.28
C GLN A 196 3.70 21.09 12.26
N PHE A 197 2.51 21.33 12.81
CA PHE A 197 1.88 20.47 13.78
C PHE A 197 1.48 19.11 13.19
N ASN A 198 0.84 19.07 12.03
CA ASN A 198 0.45 17.84 11.38
C ASN A 198 1.67 17.01 10.93
N GLN A 199 2.70 17.66 10.37
CA GLN A 199 3.97 17.01 10.06
C GLN A 199 4.62 16.44 11.33
N ALA A 200 4.64 17.21 12.41
CA ALA A 200 5.19 16.80 13.69
C ALA A 200 4.44 15.61 14.31
N LEU A 201 3.11 15.60 14.20
CA LEU A 201 2.26 14.55 14.75
C LEU A 201 2.47 13.21 14.03
N MET A 202 2.59 13.25 12.71
CA MET A 202 2.95 12.08 11.90
C MET A 202 4.37 11.59 12.22
N GLU A 203 5.34 12.51 12.32
CA GLU A 203 6.73 12.21 12.65
C GLU A 203 6.88 11.60 14.04
N LEU A 204 6.19 12.16 15.04
CA LEU A 204 6.15 11.63 16.40
C LEU A 204 5.67 10.17 16.41
N GLY A 205 4.60 9.89 15.66
CA GLY A 205 4.10 8.53 15.50
C GLY A 205 5.11 7.61 14.80
N ALA A 206 5.79 8.09 13.77
CA ALA A 206 6.71 7.28 12.98
C ALA A 206 8.03 6.95 13.70
N THR A 207 8.57 7.88 14.50
CA THR A 207 9.95 7.81 15.01
C THR A 207 10.09 7.70 16.53
N CYS A 208 9.11 8.19 17.30
CA CYS A 208 9.17 8.24 18.76
C CYS A 208 8.05 7.40 19.40
N CYS A 209 6.79 7.71 19.15
CA CYS A 209 5.63 6.98 19.66
C CYS A 209 5.32 5.74 18.81
N THR A 210 6.30 4.89 18.57
CA THR A 210 6.23 3.68 17.74
C THR A 210 5.29 2.62 18.31
N LEU A 211 4.84 1.67 17.48
CA LEU A 211 3.89 0.63 17.91
C LEU A 211 4.50 -0.27 18.99
N LYS A 212 5.74 -0.70 18.78
CA LYS A 212 6.51 -1.49 19.73
C LYS A 212 7.64 -0.62 20.31
N ASN A 213 7.88 -0.73 21.61
CA ASN A 213 8.98 -0.03 22.31
C ASN A 213 9.00 1.50 22.02
N PRO A 214 7.93 2.27 22.35
CA PRO A 214 7.95 3.70 22.17
C PRO A 214 9.02 4.38 23.01
N ASP A 215 9.76 5.33 22.44
CA ASP A 215 10.78 6.10 23.14
C ASP A 215 10.14 7.27 23.91
N CYS A 216 9.52 6.94 25.04
CA CYS A 216 8.83 7.92 25.88
C CYS A 216 9.78 8.94 26.50
N SER A 217 11.06 8.62 26.66
CA SER A 217 12.05 9.53 27.25
C SER A 217 12.31 10.76 26.36
N ARG A 218 12.19 10.60 25.04
CA ARG A 218 12.35 11.67 24.04
C ARG A 218 11.04 12.28 23.59
N CYS A 219 9.89 11.81 24.12
CA CYS A 219 8.58 12.26 23.70
C CYS A 219 8.25 13.65 24.26
N PRO A 220 7.92 14.65 23.42
CA PRO A 220 7.57 16.00 23.89
C PRO A 220 6.29 16.03 24.74
N TRP A 221 5.46 14.98 24.64
CA TRP A 221 4.19 14.86 25.33
C TRP A 221 4.24 13.94 26.57
N GLN A 222 5.43 13.44 26.96
CA GLN A 222 5.61 12.48 28.06
C GLN A 222 4.85 12.90 29.33
N LYS A 223 5.04 14.15 29.78
CA LYS A 223 4.44 14.69 31.02
C LYS A 223 2.91 14.76 31.01
N THR A 224 2.30 14.86 29.81
CA THR A 224 0.85 14.98 29.64
C THR A 224 0.23 13.64 29.22
N CYS A 225 1.03 12.68 28.79
CA CYS A 225 0.57 11.41 28.24
C CYS A 225 -0.05 10.52 29.32
N GLN A 226 -1.35 10.27 29.23
CA GLN A 226 -2.06 9.44 30.20
C GLN A 226 -1.65 7.97 30.16
N ALA A 227 -1.29 7.44 29.00
CA ALA A 227 -0.78 6.08 28.89
C ALA A 227 0.57 5.93 29.61
N TYR A 228 1.47 6.91 29.46
CA TYR A 228 2.74 6.91 30.16
C TYR A 228 2.56 6.99 31.67
N ALA A 229 1.72 7.92 32.16
CA ALA A 229 1.43 8.09 33.58
C ALA A 229 0.82 6.83 34.25
N ARG A 230 0.19 5.95 33.45
CA ARG A 230 -0.47 4.71 33.90
C ARG A 230 0.29 3.43 33.51
N ASN A 231 1.48 3.53 32.92
CA ASN A 231 2.25 2.41 32.37
C ASN A 231 1.52 1.57 31.31
N LEU A 232 0.63 2.20 30.52
CA LEU A 232 -0.18 1.53 29.49
C LEU A 232 0.40 1.70 28.06
N GLN A 233 1.56 2.32 27.89
CA GLN A 233 2.13 2.59 26.55
C GLN A 233 2.50 1.33 25.75
N GLY A 234 2.71 0.21 26.41
CA GLY A 234 2.93 -1.10 25.79
C GLY A 234 1.64 -1.83 25.41
N GLU A 235 0.50 -1.51 26.07
CA GLU A 235 -0.79 -2.12 25.83
C GLU A 235 -1.63 -1.34 24.81
N LEU A 236 -1.42 -0.02 24.76
CA LEU A 236 -2.14 0.86 23.83
C LEU A 236 -1.29 1.12 22.56
N PRO A 237 -1.95 1.25 21.40
CA PRO A 237 -3.40 1.21 21.19
C PRO A 237 -3.96 -0.21 21.23
N VAL A 238 -5.19 -0.36 21.70
CA VAL A 238 -5.93 -1.61 21.60
C VAL A 238 -6.17 -1.92 20.13
N SER A 239 -5.93 -3.16 19.72
CA SER A 239 -6.20 -3.66 18.38
C SER A 239 -7.18 -4.82 18.40
N VAL A 240 -8.04 -4.91 17.41
CA VAL A 240 -8.88 -6.08 17.21
C VAL A 240 -7.99 -7.28 16.92
N LYS A 241 -8.19 -8.40 17.61
CA LYS A 241 -7.48 -9.65 17.30
C LYS A 241 -7.79 -10.04 15.86
N ARG A 242 -6.77 -10.12 15.02
CA ARG A 242 -6.93 -10.60 13.65
C ARG A 242 -7.29 -12.08 13.67
N LYS A 243 -8.29 -12.45 12.86
CA LYS A 243 -8.53 -13.86 12.57
C LYS A 243 -7.29 -14.45 11.89
N PRO A 244 -7.01 -15.76 12.08
CA PRO A 244 -5.99 -16.43 11.31
C PRO A 244 -6.21 -16.19 9.82
N VAL A 245 -5.17 -15.79 9.10
CA VAL A 245 -5.28 -15.60 7.66
C VAL A 245 -5.21 -16.95 6.97
N PRO A 246 -6.09 -17.25 6.00
CA PRO A 246 -6.07 -18.49 5.24
C PRO A 246 -4.75 -18.63 4.47
N HIS A 247 -4.32 -19.86 4.27
CA HIS A 247 -3.17 -20.22 3.45
C HIS A 247 -3.65 -21.03 2.25
N HIS A 248 -3.13 -20.71 1.07
CA HIS A 248 -3.48 -21.40 -0.17
C HIS A 248 -2.21 -21.88 -0.88
N ASP A 249 -2.25 -23.12 -1.34
CA ASP A 249 -1.28 -23.65 -2.30
C ASP A 249 -1.74 -23.28 -3.71
N ILE A 250 -0.85 -22.71 -4.49
CA ILE A 250 -1.11 -22.22 -5.85
C ILE A 250 -0.18 -22.97 -6.80
N GLY A 251 -0.73 -23.67 -7.77
CA GLY A 251 0.03 -24.23 -8.88
C GLY A 251 0.28 -23.14 -9.93
N VAL A 252 1.52 -22.96 -10.37
CA VAL A 252 1.93 -21.93 -11.32
C VAL A 252 2.70 -22.58 -12.48
N ALA A 253 2.32 -22.27 -13.72
CA ALA A 253 3.00 -22.74 -14.91
C ALA A 253 3.99 -21.69 -15.44
N VAL A 254 5.26 -22.03 -15.52
CA VAL A 254 6.19 -21.41 -16.47
C VAL A 254 5.97 -22.15 -17.78
N LEU A 255 5.06 -21.64 -18.59
CA LEU A 255 4.59 -22.31 -19.79
C LEU A 255 5.38 -21.84 -21.01
N TRP A 256 6.25 -22.69 -21.50
CA TRP A 256 7.04 -22.45 -22.71
C TRP A 256 6.25 -22.80 -23.96
N LYS A 257 6.45 -22.02 -25.01
CA LYS A 257 5.80 -22.19 -26.30
C LYS A 257 6.20 -23.48 -27.02
N ASP A 258 7.48 -23.83 -26.87
CA ASP A 258 8.09 -25.01 -27.49
C ASP A 258 9.34 -25.41 -26.71
N GLU A 259 10.01 -26.48 -27.17
CA GLU A 259 11.22 -27.03 -26.56
C GLU A 259 12.43 -26.08 -26.60
N THR A 260 12.41 -25.04 -27.46
CA THR A 260 13.49 -24.05 -27.52
C THR A 260 13.48 -23.12 -26.28
N ARG A 261 12.35 -23.05 -25.54
CA ARG A 261 12.17 -22.26 -24.33
C ARG A 261 12.52 -20.78 -24.46
N GLN A 262 12.36 -20.25 -25.68
CA GLN A 262 12.64 -18.85 -25.93
C GLN A 262 11.50 -17.93 -25.48
N GLN A 263 10.26 -18.41 -25.59
CA GLN A 263 9.07 -17.64 -25.21
C GLN A 263 8.22 -18.39 -24.19
N CYS A 264 7.79 -17.70 -23.14
CA CYS A 264 6.82 -18.22 -22.20
C CYS A 264 5.53 -17.36 -22.18
N LEU A 265 4.44 -18.00 -21.79
CA LEU A 265 3.14 -17.36 -21.72
C LEU A 265 2.97 -16.58 -20.42
N ILE A 266 2.52 -15.33 -20.55
CA ILE A 266 2.07 -14.51 -19.43
C ILE A 266 0.61 -14.10 -19.63
N ALA A 267 -0.12 -13.89 -18.53
CA ALA A 267 -1.53 -13.54 -18.52
C ALA A 267 -1.73 -12.19 -17.81
N LEU A 268 -2.57 -11.32 -18.38
CA LEU A 268 -2.93 -10.03 -17.79
C LEU A 268 -4.17 -10.20 -16.91
N ARG A 269 -4.03 -9.97 -15.62
CA ARG A 269 -5.13 -10.07 -14.66
C ARG A 269 -6.24 -9.07 -14.92
N PRO A 270 -7.53 -9.44 -14.67
CA PRO A 270 -8.64 -8.50 -14.72
C PRO A 270 -8.37 -7.25 -13.88
N GLN A 271 -8.90 -6.09 -14.33
CA GLN A 271 -8.69 -4.80 -13.62
C GLN A 271 -9.29 -4.81 -12.22
N ASP A 272 -10.42 -5.48 -12.07
CA ASP A 272 -11.10 -5.61 -10.78
C ASP A 272 -10.53 -6.80 -9.99
N GLY A 273 -10.26 -6.56 -8.72
CA GLY A 273 -9.75 -7.59 -7.83
C GLY A 273 -8.31 -7.41 -7.38
N LEU A 274 -7.78 -8.47 -6.74
CA LEU A 274 -6.44 -8.49 -6.20
C LEU A 274 -5.40 -8.47 -7.31
N LEU A 275 -4.41 -7.59 -7.22
CA LEU A 275 -3.33 -7.46 -8.20
C LEU A 275 -3.80 -7.17 -9.64
N GLY A 276 -5.02 -6.63 -9.81
CA GLY A 276 -5.60 -6.34 -11.12
C GLY A 276 -4.72 -5.44 -11.98
N GLY A 277 -4.69 -5.73 -13.30
CA GLY A 277 -3.88 -5.02 -14.28
C GLY A 277 -2.38 -5.36 -14.24
N LEU A 278 -1.96 -6.34 -13.43
CA LEU A 278 -0.61 -6.88 -13.46
C LEU A 278 -0.55 -8.13 -14.33
N TRP A 279 0.61 -8.40 -14.87
CA TRP A 279 0.93 -9.64 -15.56
C TRP A 279 1.37 -10.71 -14.56
N GLU A 280 1.08 -11.96 -14.87
CA GLU A 280 1.47 -13.09 -14.05
C GLU A 280 1.79 -14.32 -14.92
N PHE A 281 2.51 -15.27 -14.33
CA PHE A 281 2.52 -16.64 -14.84
C PHE A 281 1.17 -17.28 -14.53
N PRO A 282 0.51 -17.93 -15.50
CA PRO A 282 -0.81 -18.48 -15.31
C PRO A 282 -0.81 -19.65 -14.33
N GLY A 283 -1.96 -19.86 -13.67
CA GLY A 283 -2.17 -20.91 -12.67
C GLY A 283 -3.12 -20.49 -11.56
N GLY A 284 -3.49 -21.42 -10.69
CA GLY A 284 -4.53 -21.18 -9.71
C GLY A 284 -4.44 -22.00 -8.44
N LYS A 285 -5.51 -21.98 -7.66
CA LYS A 285 -5.58 -22.62 -6.35
C LYS A 285 -5.71 -24.13 -6.49
N ARG A 286 -4.91 -24.85 -5.71
CA ARG A 286 -5.08 -26.28 -5.57
C ARG A 286 -6.39 -26.62 -4.85
N GLU A 287 -7.19 -27.49 -5.43
CA GLU A 287 -8.36 -28.08 -4.80
C GLU A 287 -7.98 -29.23 -3.84
N ALA A 288 -8.92 -29.65 -2.98
CA ALA A 288 -8.61 -30.58 -1.89
C ALA A 288 -8.09 -31.94 -2.37
N ASP A 289 -8.64 -32.46 -3.46
CA ASP A 289 -8.43 -33.85 -3.91
C ASP A 289 -7.52 -33.97 -5.14
N GLU A 290 -6.73 -32.92 -5.46
CA GLU A 290 -5.82 -32.94 -6.60
C GLU A 290 -4.34 -32.81 -6.22
N THR A 291 -3.47 -33.36 -7.06
CA THR A 291 -2.05 -33.12 -6.97
C THR A 291 -1.70 -31.74 -7.56
N LEU A 292 -0.56 -31.16 -7.18
CA LEU A 292 -0.15 -29.86 -7.73
C LEU A 292 0.07 -29.89 -9.26
N PRO A 293 0.67 -30.92 -9.87
CA PRO A 293 0.72 -31.01 -11.35
C PRO A 293 -0.66 -31.08 -12.00
N ALA A 294 -1.61 -31.81 -11.41
CA ALA A 294 -2.99 -31.86 -11.91
C ALA A 294 -3.69 -30.48 -11.79
N CYS A 295 -3.48 -29.79 -10.68
CA CYS A 295 -3.95 -28.42 -10.49
C CYS A 295 -3.45 -27.50 -11.61
N VAL A 296 -2.14 -27.52 -11.90
CA VAL A 296 -1.56 -26.68 -12.96
C VAL A 296 -2.19 -26.99 -14.31
N ALA A 297 -2.33 -28.27 -14.68
CA ALA A 297 -2.95 -28.67 -15.96
C ALA A 297 -4.43 -28.24 -16.04
N ARG A 298 -5.21 -28.44 -14.97
CA ARG A 298 -6.64 -28.05 -14.90
C ARG A 298 -6.79 -26.52 -15.04
N GLU A 299 -6.06 -25.75 -14.25
CA GLU A 299 -6.14 -24.28 -14.28
C GLU A 299 -5.79 -23.71 -15.67
N ILE A 300 -4.76 -24.25 -16.32
CA ILE A 300 -4.40 -23.83 -17.68
C ILE A 300 -5.51 -24.18 -18.69
N MET A 301 -6.13 -25.34 -18.57
CA MET A 301 -7.26 -25.72 -19.43
C MET A 301 -8.48 -24.81 -19.17
N GLU A 302 -8.79 -24.53 -17.93
CA GLU A 302 -9.93 -23.67 -17.53
C GLU A 302 -9.74 -22.22 -17.96
N GLU A 303 -8.56 -21.64 -17.64
CA GLU A 303 -8.30 -20.20 -17.82
C GLU A 303 -7.87 -19.84 -19.26
N ILE A 304 -7.22 -20.77 -19.96
CA ILE A 304 -6.57 -20.49 -21.25
C ILE A 304 -7.11 -21.39 -22.36
N GLY A 305 -7.57 -22.62 -22.06
CA GLY A 305 -8.16 -23.54 -23.01
C GLY A 305 -7.16 -24.31 -23.86
N ILE A 306 -5.99 -24.60 -23.33
CA ILE A 306 -4.93 -25.34 -24.01
C ILE A 306 -4.49 -26.55 -23.18
N GLU A 307 -3.92 -27.55 -23.84
CA GLU A 307 -3.24 -28.68 -23.21
C GLU A 307 -1.76 -28.40 -23.04
N ILE A 308 -1.23 -28.82 -21.89
CA ILE A 308 0.19 -28.65 -21.53
C ILE A 308 0.77 -29.95 -20.99
N ALA A 309 2.07 -30.12 -21.17
CA ALA A 309 2.85 -31.12 -20.46
C ALA A 309 3.46 -30.47 -19.22
N VAL A 310 3.07 -30.94 -18.03
CA VAL A 310 3.60 -30.47 -16.75
C VAL A 310 4.85 -31.28 -16.42
N GLY A 311 5.98 -30.61 -16.39
CA GLY A 311 7.29 -31.19 -16.10
C GLY A 311 7.71 -31.05 -14.63
N ALA A 312 8.98 -30.78 -14.40
CA ALA A 312 9.56 -30.74 -13.06
C ALA A 312 9.12 -29.48 -12.28
N LYS A 313 9.05 -29.61 -10.94
CA LYS A 313 8.89 -28.45 -10.07
C LYS A 313 10.18 -27.63 -10.04
N LEU A 314 10.08 -26.36 -10.42
CA LEU A 314 11.22 -25.43 -10.48
C LEU A 314 11.56 -24.86 -9.11
N THR A 315 10.54 -24.42 -8.38
CA THR A 315 10.72 -23.74 -7.08
C THR A 315 9.43 -23.70 -6.27
N GLU A 316 9.58 -23.24 -5.03
CA GLU A 316 8.49 -22.92 -4.12
C GLU A 316 8.69 -21.52 -3.54
N ILE A 317 7.68 -20.64 -3.68
CA ILE A 317 7.76 -19.26 -3.23
C ILE A 317 6.65 -18.99 -2.23
N LYS A 318 7.01 -18.79 -0.97
CA LYS A 318 6.09 -18.35 0.08
C LYS A 318 5.92 -16.83 0.04
N HIS A 319 4.67 -16.39 0.01
CA HIS A 319 4.33 -14.98 0.03
C HIS A 319 3.13 -14.71 0.94
N ALA A 320 3.15 -13.58 1.65
CA ALA A 320 2.07 -13.17 2.54
C ALA A 320 1.44 -11.87 2.05
N TYR A 321 0.15 -11.91 1.80
CA TYR A 321 -0.69 -10.73 1.60
C TYR A 321 -1.37 -10.34 2.93
N THR A 322 -2.02 -9.20 2.96
CA THR A 322 -2.69 -8.71 4.19
C THR A 322 -3.79 -9.65 4.69
N HIS A 323 -4.49 -10.33 3.79
CA HIS A 323 -5.68 -11.11 4.09
C HIS A 323 -5.52 -12.63 3.92
N PHE A 324 -4.42 -13.08 3.31
CA PHE A 324 -4.11 -14.50 3.12
C PHE A 324 -2.61 -14.71 2.86
N LYS A 325 -2.17 -15.95 2.98
CA LYS A 325 -0.83 -16.40 2.62
C LYS A 325 -0.93 -17.33 1.43
N VAL A 326 0.11 -17.35 0.60
CA VAL A 326 0.21 -18.30 -0.52
C VAL A 326 1.55 -18.99 -0.52
N THR A 327 1.55 -20.24 -0.97
CA THR A 327 2.74 -20.92 -1.45
C THR A 327 2.57 -21.16 -2.95
N LEU A 328 3.38 -20.50 -3.76
CA LEU A 328 3.42 -20.72 -5.21
C LEU A 328 4.32 -21.93 -5.48
N HIS A 329 3.76 -22.96 -6.06
CA HIS A 329 4.47 -24.15 -6.52
C HIS A 329 4.66 -24.02 -8.03
N VAL A 330 5.86 -23.69 -8.45
CA VAL A 330 6.16 -23.30 -9.84
C VAL A 330 6.65 -24.53 -10.60
N TYR A 331 6.02 -24.81 -11.73
CA TYR A 331 6.34 -25.95 -12.59
C TYR A 331 6.83 -25.49 -13.96
N ASP A 332 7.80 -26.23 -14.49
CA ASP A 332 8.23 -26.16 -15.88
C ASP A 332 7.17 -26.85 -16.75
N CYS A 333 6.61 -26.13 -17.72
CA CYS A 333 5.53 -26.65 -18.55
C CYS A 333 5.79 -26.38 -20.03
N LEU A 334 5.37 -27.30 -20.88
CA LEU A 334 5.42 -27.17 -22.34
C LEU A 334 4.01 -27.12 -22.92
N TYR A 335 3.78 -26.21 -23.87
CA TYR A 335 2.57 -26.20 -24.67
C TYR A 335 2.50 -27.45 -25.55
N VAL A 336 1.33 -28.09 -25.59
CA VAL A 336 1.07 -29.31 -26.39
C VAL A 336 0.11 -29.01 -27.54
N SER A 337 -1.09 -28.51 -27.22
CA SER A 337 -2.13 -28.28 -28.22
C SER A 337 -3.17 -27.27 -27.78
N GLY A 338 -4.01 -26.83 -28.73
CA GLY A 338 -5.10 -25.88 -28.51
C GLY A 338 -4.77 -24.46 -28.99
N ILE A 339 -5.74 -23.56 -28.92
CA ILE A 339 -5.57 -22.15 -29.25
C ILE A 339 -5.70 -21.34 -27.96
N PRO A 340 -4.63 -20.68 -27.46
CA PRO A 340 -4.71 -19.89 -26.24
C PRO A 340 -5.76 -18.79 -26.31
N GLN A 341 -6.70 -18.79 -25.36
CA GLN A 341 -7.76 -17.80 -25.25
C GLN A 341 -7.80 -17.23 -23.83
N PRO A 342 -7.90 -15.92 -23.64
CA PRO A 342 -7.97 -15.29 -22.31
C PRO A 342 -9.38 -15.45 -21.72
N LYS A 343 -9.68 -16.64 -21.14
CA LYS A 343 -11.00 -16.93 -20.56
C LYS A 343 -11.19 -16.27 -19.19
N ALA A 344 -10.14 -16.23 -18.37
CA ALA A 344 -10.15 -15.64 -17.03
C ALA A 344 -9.26 -14.39 -16.92
N SER A 345 -8.43 -14.12 -17.92
CA SER A 345 -7.54 -12.96 -18.00
C SER A 345 -8.03 -11.96 -19.05
N GLN A 346 -7.44 -10.75 -19.09
CA GLN A 346 -7.77 -9.74 -20.11
C GLN A 346 -7.01 -9.95 -21.42
N ALA A 347 -5.80 -10.49 -21.32
CA ALA A 347 -4.92 -10.74 -22.45
C ALA A 347 -3.92 -11.84 -22.12
N LEU A 348 -3.41 -12.49 -23.16
CA LEU A 348 -2.30 -13.44 -23.10
C LEU A 348 -1.20 -12.95 -24.03
N GLN A 349 0.05 -13.17 -23.62
CA GLN A 349 1.20 -12.77 -24.41
C GLN A 349 2.30 -13.84 -24.32
N TRP A 350 2.84 -14.26 -25.46
CA TRP A 350 4.10 -14.99 -25.51
C TRP A 350 5.24 -13.98 -25.50
N VAL A 351 6.15 -14.10 -24.54
CA VAL A 351 7.25 -13.16 -24.34
C VAL A 351 8.55 -13.89 -24.04
N THR A 352 9.65 -13.29 -24.44
CA THR A 352 10.97 -13.71 -24.01
C THR A 352 11.25 -13.25 -22.58
N LEU A 353 12.24 -13.83 -21.91
CA LEU A 353 12.62 -13.40 -20.55
C LEU A 353 13.10 -11.94 -20.51
N ASP A 354 13.69 -11.44 -21.58
CA ASP A 354 14.16 -10.05 -21.66
C ASP A 354 13.00 -9.07 -21.80
N GLU A 355 12.01 -9.40 -22.63
CA GLU A 355 10.79 -8.61 -22.83
C GLU A 355 9.95 -8.48 -21.55
N MET A 356 10.08 -9.43 -20.59
CA MET A 356 9.37 -9.35 -19.30
C MET A 356 9.70 -8.07 -18.52
N SER A 357 10.84 -7.46 -18.75
CA SER A 357 11.21 -6.20 -18.13
C SER A 357 10.26 -5.03 -18.44
N ALA A 358 9.54 -5.12 -19.57
CA ALA A 358 8.54 -4.11 -19.97
C ALA A 358 7.20 -4.24 -19.23
N TYR A 359 6.92 -5.37 -18.59
CA TYR A 359 5.65 -5.68 -17.97
C TYR A 359 5.72 -5.52 -16.44
N ALA A 360 4.59 -5.14 -15.81
CA ALA A 360 4.50 -5.03 -14.35
C ALA A 360 4.01 -6.36 -13.75
N PHE A 361 4.79 -6.92 -12.83
CA PHE A 361 4.49 -8.20 -12.16
C PHE A 361 4.31 -8.03 -10.64
N PRO A 362 3.53 -8.92 -9.99
CA PRO A 362 3.57 -9.07 -8.54
C PRO A 362 4.97 -9.50 -8.06
N LYS A 363 5.35 -9.07 -6.86
CA LYS A 363 6.66 -9.39 -6.28
C LYS A 363 7.00 -10.89 -6.26
N ALA A 364 6.00 -11.75 -6.10
CA ALA A 364 6.20 -13.20 -6.12
C ALA A 364 6.57 -13.70 -7.52
N ASN A 365 5.96 -13.13 -8.57
CA ASN A 365 6.29 -13.46 -9.96
C ASN A 365 7.67 -12.93 -10.36
N ASN A 366 8.10 -11.76 -9.86
CA ASN A 366 9.46 -11.27 -10.11
C ASN A 366 10.54 -12.24 -9.61
N ARG A 367 10.29 -12.92 -8.47
CA ARG A 367 11.22 -13.97 -8.00
C ARG A 367 11.32 -15.17 -8.94
N ILE A 368 10.21 -15.50 -9.64
CA ILE A 368 10.25 -16.55 -10.69
C ILE A 368 11.09 -16.06 -11.86
N ILE A 369 10.90 -14.82 -12.31
CA ILE A 369 11.66 -14.22 -13.40
C ILE A 369 13.16 -14.17 -13.06
N ASP A 370 13.50 -13.76 -11.84
CA ASP A 370 14.90 -13.73 -11.37
C ASP A 370 15.52 -15.12 -11.38
N LEU A 371 14.78 -16.15 -10.94
CA LEU A 371 15.23 -17.54 -10.99
C LEU A 371 15.49 -18.01 -12.43
N LEU A 372 14.57 -17.73 -13.35
CA LEU A 372 14.68 -18.11 -14.75
C LEU A 372 15.88 -17.43 -15.43
N LYS A 373 16.14 -16.16 -15.13
CA LYS A 373 17.28 -15.40 -15.64
C LYS A 373 18.62 -15.86 -15.07
N SER A 374 18.64 -16.32 -13.81
CA SER A 374 19.86 -16.76 -13.13
C SER A 374 20.28 -18.19 -13.45
N ASN A 375 19.44 -18.98 -14.13
CA ASN A 375 19.71 -20.38 -14.45
C ASN A 375 19.72 -20.63 -15.97
N PRO A 376 20.87 -20.40 -16.66
CA PRO A 376 20.99 -20.60 -18.10
C PRO A 376 20.70 -22.03 -18.56
N ALA A 377 20.89 -23.04 -17.69
CA ALA A 377 20.58 -24.44 -18.02
C ALA A 377 19.07 -24.67 -18.25
N MET A 378 18.20 -23.82 -17.76
CA MET A 378 16.77 -23.85 -18.08
C MET A 378 16.45 -23.24 -19.46
N GLN A 379 17.39 -22.49 -20.04
CA GLN A 379 17.30 -21.90 -21.38
C GLN A 379 17.98 -22.76 -22.46
N LEU A 380 18.85 -23.70 -22.06
CA LEU A 380 19.68 -24.50 -22.95
C LEU A 380 19.41 -25.99 -22.71
N THR A 381 18.32 -26.51 -23.28
CA THR A 381 18.30 -27.88 -23.72
C THR A 381 18.31 -27.83 -25.25
N LEU A 382 19.41 -27.31 -25.77
CA LEU A 382 19.75 -27.37 -27.21
C LEU A 382 21.02 -28.19 -27.31
N CYS A 383 20.86 -29.47 -27.53
CA CYS A 383 21.68 -30.32 -28.43
C CYS A 383 20.95 -31.63 -28.62
#